data_55a04e4633096389a1a4a094cf51568a
#
_entry.id   55a04e4633096389a1a4a094cf51568a
#
_cell.length_a   1.000
_cell.length_b   1.000
_cell.length_c   1.000
_cell.angle_alpha   90.00
_cell.angle_beta   90.00
_cell.angle_gamma   90.00
#
_symmetry.space_group_name_H-M   'P 1'
#
loop_
_entity.id
_entity.type
_entity.pdbx_description
1 polymer ?
#
loop_
_entity_poly.entity_id
_entity_poly.type
_entity_poly.pdbx_seq_one_letter_code
_entity_poly.pdbx_strand_id
1 'polypeptide(L)'
;MGTPDFAVSALEELHKYHNVMAVFTQPDKPKNRGKKMQAPPVKECAEKYGIPVYQPLSLRKGEDAEKSLELLKQLAPDCIVVAAYGQILPESILELPKYKCINIHASLLPKYRGAAPIQKCIIDGETESGVTTMLMAKGLDTGDMLMNRSVKITPDMTGGELHDNLAAIGGELIIETLKACEEGTIKPVPQDDSLSCYAGMISKEMCRIDFSKNAIDVYNLIRGMSPS
;
A
#
# COMPACT_ATOMS: atom_id res chain seq x y z
N MET A 1 -3.50 3.98 7.93
CA MET A 1 -4.62 3.63 7.04
C MET A 1 -4.20 2.46 6.14
N GLY A 2 -4.93 1.35 6.13
CA GLY A 2 -4.58 0.16 5.36
C GLY A 2 -5.67 -0.88 5.42
N THR A 3 -5.64 -1.89 4.54
CA THR A 3 -6.72 -2.89 4.48
C THR A 3 -6.20 -4.32 4.43
N PRO A 4 -5.42 -4.76 3.40
CA PRO A 4 -4.98 -6.15 3.26
C PRO A 4 -3.78 -6.46 4.16
N ASP A 5 -3.37 -7.70 4.13
CA ASP A 5 -2.21 -8.25 4.81
C ASP A 5 -0.90 -7.50 4.52
N PHE A 6 -0.72 -6.98 3.31
CA PHE A 6 0.42 -6.12 2.97
C PHE A 6 0.63 -4.96 3.97
N ALA A 7 -0.45 -4.39 4.50
CA ALA A 7 -0.37 -3.28 5.44
C ALA A 7 -0.16 -3.70 6.90
N VAL A 8 -0.27 -4.99 7.21
CA VAL A 8 -0.15 -5.51 8.59
C VAL A 8 1.27 -5.35 9.11
N SER A 9 2.29 -5.71 8.31
CA SER A 9 3.70 -5.57 8.70
C SER A 9 4.03 -4.11 9.08
N ALA A 10 3.57 -3.15 8.28
CA ALA A 10 3.75 -1.74 8.59
C ALA A 10 3.05 -1.32 9.90
N LEU A 11 1.82 -1.82 10.16
CA LEU A 11 1.13 -1.54 11.43
C LEU A 11 1.87 -2.12 12.63
N GLU A 12 2.39 -3.34 12.52
CA GLU A 12 3.15 -3.99 13.59
C GLU A 12 4.45 -3.23 13.90
N GLU A 13 5.19 -2.81 12.87
CA GLU A 13 6.40 -2.00 13.08
C GLU A 13 6.08 -0.61 13.65
N LEU A 14 5.05 0.07 13.15
CA LEU A 14 4.60 1.35 13.69
C LEU A 14 4.18 1.23 15.16
N HIS A 15 3.49 0.16 15.55
CA HIS A 15 3.09 -0.07 16.95
C HIS A 15 4.28 -0.26 17.89
N LYS A 16 5.40 -0.84 17.41
CA LYS A 16 6.62 -1.01 18.22
C LYS A 16 7.35 0.30 18.51
N TYR A 17 7.38 1.21 17.54
CA TYR A 17 8.26 2.37 17.58
C TYR A 17 7.54 3.72 17.70
N HIS A 18 6.21 3.75 17.48
CA HIS A 18 5.42 4.97 17.49
C HIS A 18 4.11 4.79 18.24
N ASN A 19 3.47 5.90 18.61
CA ASN A 19 2.12 5.90 19.19
C ASN A 19 1.07 5.85 18.09
N VAL A 20 0.55 4.66 17.78
CA VAL A 20 -0.54 4.48 16.79
C VAL A 20 -1.88 4.80 17.47
N MET A 21 -2.39 6.00 17.24
CA MET A 21 -3.62 6.49 17.89
C MET A 21 -4.90 5.88 17.32
N ALA A 22 -4.90 5.54 16.03
CA ALA A 22 -6.07 5.02 15.34
C ALA A 22 -5.69 4.28 14.06
N VAL A 23 -6.54 3.35 13.66
CA VAL A 23 -6.47 2.63 12.39
C VAL A 23 -7.72 2.88 11.58
N PHE A 24 -7.55 3.24 10.31
CA PHE A 24 -8.62 3.33 9.32
C PHE A 24 -8.46 2.21 8.31
N THR A 25 -9.52 1.43 8.09
CA THR A 25 -9.54 0.31 7.15
C THR A 25 -10.86 0.24 6.40
N GLN A 26 -10.92 -0.55 5.32
CA GLN A 26 -12.17 -0.80 4.61
C GLN A 26 -13.17 -1.54 5.51
N PRO A 27 -14.48 -1.36 5.29
CA PRO A 27 -15.51 -2.13 5.98
C PRO A 27 -15.33 -3.63 5.81
N ASP A 28 -15.83 -4.39 6.79
CA ASP A 28 -15.91 -5.84 6.73
C ASP A 28 -16.68 -6.26 5.45
N LYS A 29 -16.19 -7.28 4.76
CA LYS A 29 -16.78 -7.76 3.51
C LYS A 29 -17.23 -9.21 3.61
N PRO A 30 -18.33 -9.60 2.93
CA PRO A 30 -18.69 -11.00 2.83
C PRO A 30 -17.61 -11.79 2.11
N LYS A 31 -17.09 -12.86 2.71
CA LYS A 31 -16.10 -13.76 2.09
C LYS A 31 -16.69 -15.17 2.02
N ASN A 32 -16.34 -15.88 0.94
CA ASN A 32 -16.76 -17.26 0.64
C ASN A 32 -18.26 -17.46 0.35
N ARG A 33 -18.61 -18.68 -0.08
CA ARG A 33 -19.98 -19.07 -0.44
C ARG A 33 -21.01 -18.90 0.68
N GLY A 34 -20.56 -18.85 1.95
CA GLY A 34 -21.44 -18.67 3.12
C GLY A 34 -21.74 -17.21 3.49
N LYS A 35 -21.22 -16.21 2.75
CA LYS A 35 -21.37 -14.77 3.02
C LYS A 35 -21.06 -14.34 4.46
N LYS A 36 -20.25 -15.11 5.19
CA LYS A 36 -19.80 -14.70 6.53
C LYS A 36 -18.98 -13.42 6.40
N MET A 37 -19.31 -12.41 7.19
CA MET A 37 -18.55 -11.17 7.25
C MET A 37 -17.14 -11.47 7.77
N GLN A 38 -16.14 -10.99 7.05
CA GLN A 38 -14.74 -11.11 7.44
C GLN A 38 -14.14 -9.73 7.62
N ALA A 39 -13.48 -9.55 8.77
CA ALA A 39 -12.72 -8.36 9.05
C ALA A 39 -11.49 -8.26 8.12
N PRO A 40 -11.07 -7.06 7.73
CA PRO A 40 -9.79 -6.85 7.06
C PRO A 40 -8.62 -7.27 7.97
N PRO A 41 -7.52 -7.81 7.42
CA PRO A 41 -6.33 -8.21 8.22
C PRO A 41 -5.80 -7.09 9.11
N VAL A 42 -5.80 -5.85 8.62
CA VAL A 42 -5.38 -4.68 9.41
C VAL A 42 -6.28 -4.42 10.63
N LYS A 43 -7.60 -4.68 10.51
CA LYS A 43 -8.53 -4.59 11.66
C LYS A 43 -8.20 -5.63 12.72
N GLU A 44 -8.05 -6.89 12.30
CA GLU A 44 -7.69 -7.98 13.23
C GLU A 44 -6.37 -7.70 13.97
N CYS A 45 -5.37 -7.17 13.27
CA CYS A 45 -4.12 -6.77 13.84
C CYS A 45 -4.28 -5.60 14.84
N ALA A 46 -5.03 -4.55 14.47
CA ALA A 46 -5.27 -3.40 15.33
C ALA A 46 -6.02 -3.77 16.62
N GLU A 47 -7.05 -4.62 16.52
CA GLU A 47 -7.82 -5.12 17.66
C GLU A 47 -6.94 -5.93 18.63
N LYS A 48 -6.01 -6.74 18.11
CA LYS A 48 -5.02 -7.49 18.92
C LYS A 48 -4.17 -6.57 19.81
N TYR A 49 -3.87 -5.37 19.30
CA TYR A 49 -3.08 -4.35 20.04
C TYR A 49 -3.94 -3.32 20.80
N GLY A 50 -5.27 -3.47 20.78
CA GLY A 50 -6.18 -2.52 21.43
C GLY A 50 -6.22 -1.15 20.77
N ILE A 51 -5.84 -1.05 19.49
CA ILE A 51 -5.85 0.21 18.76
C ILE A 51 -7.27 0.47 18.21
N PRO A 52 -7.83 1.68 18.41
CA PRO A 52 -9.14 2.04 17.87
C PRO A 52 -9.21 1.88 16.34
N VAL A 53 -10.28 1.24 15.84
CA VAL A 53 -10.49 0.97 14.41
C VAL A 53 -11.69 1.72 13.89
N TYR A 54 -11.53 2.39 12.76
CA TYR A 54 -12.57 3.13 12.05
C TYR A 54 -12.72 2.61 10.63
N GLN A 55 -13.96 2.39 10.19
CA GLN A 55 -14.27 1.77 8.90
C GLN A 55 -15.26 2.64 8.08
N PRO A 56 -14.88 3.88 7.70
CA PRO A 56 -15.74 4.75 6.94
C PRO A 56 -15.99 4.19 5.53
N LEU A 57 -17.22 4.29 5.04
CA LEU A 57 -17.56 3.91 3.66
C LEU A 57 -16.89 4.82 2.64
N SER A 58 -16.68 6.09 2.99
CA SER A 58 -16.00 7.07 2.13
C SER A 58 -15.33 8.15 2.96
N LEU A 59 -14.08 8.52 2.61
CA LEU A 59 -13.41 9.71 3.15
C LEU A 59 -13.66 10.97 2.33
N ARG A 60 -14.38 10.87 1.20
CA ARG A 60 -14.57 11.99 0.26
C ARG A 60 -15.96 12.64 0.32
N LYS A 61 -16.96 11.90 0.72
CA LYS A 61 -18.37 12.36 0.67
C LYS A 61 -19.23 11.70 1.74
N GLY A 62 -20.28 12.40 2.12
CA GLY A 62 -21.28 11.91 3.09
C GLY A 62 -20.82 12.07 4.53
N GLU A 63 -21.67 11.65 5.44
CA GLU A 63 -21.51 11.79 6.89
C GLU A 63 -20.23 11.13 7.42
N ASP A 64 -19.83 9.99 6.84
CA ASP A 64 -18.59 9.29 7.22
C ASP A 64 -17.35 10.15 6.93
N ALA A 65 -17.35 10.90 5.82
CA ALA A 65 -16.23 11.78 5.47
C ALA A 65 -16.10 12.93 6.47
N GLU A 66 -17.23 13.55 6.86
CA GLU A 66 -17.26 14.65 7.83
C GLU A 66 -16.82 14.17 9.21
N LYS A 67 -17.37 13.05 9.69
CA LYS A 67 -16.99 12.44 10.98
C LYS A 67 -15.51 12.04 11.01
N SER A 68 -15.01 11.45 9.91
CA SER A 68 -13.62 11.03 9.82
C SER A 68 -12.66 12.23 9.84
N LEU A 69 -12.99 13.30 9.13
CA LEU A 69 -12.18 14.51 9.11
C LEU A 69 -12.15 15.18 10.49
N GLU A 70 -13.31 15.27 11.15
CA GLU A 70 -13.39 15.84 12.49
C GLU A 70 -12.59 15.02 13.50
N LEU A 71 -12.72 13.70 13.46
CA LEU A 71 -11.92 12.80 14.28
C LEU A 71 -10.41 12.97 14.05
N LEU A 72 -9.98 13.04 12.79
CA LEU A 72 -8.56 13.23 12.47
C LEU A 72 -8.03 14.58 12.96
N LYS A 73 -8.86 15.65 12.92
CA LYS A 73 -8.51 16.95 13.50
C LYS A 73 -8.35 16.86 15.03
N GLN A 74 -9.26 16.14 15.71
CA GLN A 74 -9.19 15.94 17.17
C GLN A 74 -7.98 15.09 17.57
N LEU A 75 -7.67 14.05 16.82
CA LEU A 75 -6.49 13.22 17.03
C LEU A 75 -5.18 13.97 16.77
N ALA A 76 -5.21 14.95 15.85
CA ALA A 76 -4.06 15.76 15.45
C ALA A 76 -2.78 14.93 15.20
N PRO A 77 -2.82 13.92 14.29
CA PRO A 77 -1.66 13.06 14.07
C PRO A 77 -0.49 13.85 13.46
N ASP A 78 0.73 13.53 13.87
CA ASP A 78 1.93 14.09 13.26
C ASP A 78 2.12 13.61 11.82
N CYS A 79 1.73 12.36 11.55
CA CYS A 79 1.79 11.72 10.22
C CYS A 79 0.62 10.76 10.03
N ILE A 80 0.16 10.61 8.80
CA ILE A 80 -0.75 9.52 8.41
C ILE A 80 -0.01 8.58 7.47
N VAL A 81 0.25 7.35 7.93
CA VAL A 81 0.84 6.30 7.09
C VAL A 81 -0.26 5.55 6.37
N VAL A 82 -0.08 5.34 5.07
CA VAL A 82 -1.02 4.65 4.19
C VAL A 82 -0.33 3.47 3.51
N ALA A 83 -0.99 2.32 3.48
CA ALA A 83 -0.55 1.15 2.73
C ALA A 83 -1.77 0.38 2.22
N ALA A 84 -1.94 0.31 0.91
CA ALA A 84 -3.04 -0.42 0.26
C ALA A 84 -4.42 -0.17 0.92
N TYR A 85 -4.76 1.08 1.20
CA TYR A 85 -6.00 1.44 1.92
C TYR A 85 -7.25 1.23 1.07
N GLY A 86 -7.15 1.52 -0.22
CA GLY A 86 -8.26 1.34 -1.17
C GLY A 86 -9.29 2.47 -1.17
N GLN A 87 -8.97 3.64 -0.60
CA GLN A 87 -9.75 4.87 -0.75
C GLN A 87 -8.83 6.04 -1.13
N ILE A 88 -9.39 6.96 -1.90
CA ILE A 88 -8.71 8.22 -2.22
C ILE A 88 -8.88 9.18 -1.04
N LEU A 89 -7.78 9.71 -0.53
CA LEU A 89 -7.77 10.72 0.52
C LEU A 89 -8.04 12.12 -0.10
N PRO A 90 -9.00 12.88 0.44
CA PRO A 90 -9.22 14.27 0.01
C PRO A 90 -8.09 15.17 0.49
N GLU A 91 -7.93 16.33 -0.17
CA GLU A 91 -6.89 17.31 0.15
C GLU A 91 -6.93 17.76 1.61
N SER A 92 -8.14 17.90 2.18
CA SER A 92 -8.34 18.23 3.60
C SER A 92 -7.71 17.25 4.58
N ILE A 93 -7.53 15.97 4.18
CA ILE A 93 -6.81 14.96 4.97
C ILE A 93 -5.32 14.96 4.60
N LEU A 94 -4.99 15.07 3.31
CA LEU A 94 -3.60 15.07 2.84
C LEU A 94 -2.75 16.17 3.50
N GLU A 95 -3.36 17.35 3.71
CA GLU A 95 -2.70 18.53 4.26
C GLU A 95 -2.75 18.62 5.80
N LEU A 96 -3.52 17.74 6.46
CA LEU A 96 -3.78 17.85 7.90
C LEU A 96 -2.53 17.56 8.76
N PRO A 97 -1.75 16.48 8.56
CA PRO A 97 -0.62 16.17 9.43
C PRO A 97 0.62 17.02 9.11
N LYS A 98 1.42 17.29 10.14
CA LYS A 98 2.70 18.01 10.03
C LYS A 98 3.65 17.36 9.00
N TYR A 99 3.80 16.05 9.06
CA TYR A 99 4.63 15.26 8.14
C TYR A 99 3.84 14.70 6.95
N LYS A 100 2.63 15.25 6.70
CA LYS A 100 1.75 14.86 5.59
C LYS A 100 1.27 13.40 5.68
N CYS A 101 0.71 12.92 4.58
CA CYS A 101 0.35 11.52 4.39
C CYS A 101 1.45 10.82 3.59
N ILE A 102 2.00 9.74 4.15
CA ILE A 102 3.08 8.95 3.53
C ILE A 102 2.51 7.60 3.12
N ASN A 103 2.63 7.26 1.83
CA ASN A 103 2.22 5.96 1.30
C ASN A 103 3.41 5.01 1.18
N ILE A 104 3.18 3.75 1.54
CA ILE A 104 4.08 2.63 1.28
C ILE A 104 3.63 1.97 -0.02
N HIS A 105 4.36 2.20 -1.10
CA HIS A 105 4.04 1.68 -2.43
C HIS A 105 4.94 0.51 -2.81
N ALA A 106 4.34 -0.58 -3.27
CA ALA A 106 5.03 -1.84 -3.54
C ALA A 106 5.70 -1.87 -4.92
N SER A 107 6.43 -0.82 -5.28
CA SER A 107 7.30 -0.75 -6.46
C SER A 107 8.45 0.23 -6.26
N LEU A 108 9.43 0.18 -7.15
CA LEU A 108 10.44 1.22 -7.33
C LEU A 108 9.85 2.31 -8.23
N LEU A 109 9.18 3.31 -7.61
CA LEU A 109 8.63 4.45 -8.35
C LEU A 109 9.72 5.19 -9.14
N PRO A 110 9.40 5.77 -10.30
CA PRO A 110 8.07 5.99 -10.86
C PRO A 110 7.46 4.80 -11.63
N LYS A 111 8.14 3.65 -11.71
CA LYS A 111 7.58 2.46 -12.36
C LYS A 111 6.44 1.85 -11.53
N TYR A 112 5.45 1.30 -12.25
CA TYR A 112 4.35 0.53 -11.65
C TYR A 112 3.50 1.32 -10.65
N ARG A 113 3.11 2.57 -11.00
CA ARG A 113 2.05 3.30 -10.31
C ARG A 113 0.74 2.53 -10.42
N GLY A 114 -0.10 2.54 -9.39
CA GLY A 114 -1.43 1.93 -9.42
C GLY A 114 -1.62 0.73 -8.51
N ALA A 115 -2.63 -0.10 -8.82
CA ALA A 115 -3.21 -1.04 -7.87
C ALA A 115 -2.49 -2.38 -7.73
N ALA A 116 -1.73 -2.83 -8.75
CA ALA A 116 -1.16 -4.17 -8.77
C ALA A 116 0.33 -4.21 -9.21
N PRO A 117 1.21 -3.40 -8.58
CA PRO A 117 2.61 -3.33 -8.94
C PRO A 117 3.34 -4.67 -8.77
N ILE A 118 3.01 -5.44 -7.74
CA ILE A 118 3.65 -6.71 -7.39
C ILE A 118 3.47 -7.74 -8.50
N GLN A 119 2.23 -7.97 -8.92
CA GLN A 119 1.91 -8.93 -9.98
C GLN A 119 2.48 -8.46 -11.32
N LYS A 120 2.31 -7.16 -11.60
CA LYS A 120 2.67 -6.60 -12.90
C LYS A 120 4.17 -6.69 -13.18
N CYS A 121 5.04 -6.38 -12.21
CA CYS A 121 6.49 -6.47 -12.42
C CYS A 121 6.97 -7.91 -12.69
N ILE A 122 6.37 -8.92 -12.04
CA ILE A 122 6.69 -10.33 -12.33
C ILE A 122 6.20 -10.74 -13.72
N ILE A 123 4.96 -10.36 -14.09
CA ILE A 123 4.39 -10.67 -15.40
C ILE A 123 5.22 -10.05 -16.52
N ASP A 124 5.74 -8.84 -16.30
CA ASP A 124 6.60 -8.14 -17.26
C ASP A 124 8.03 -8.71 -17.31
N GLY A 125 8.37 -9.69 -16.44
CA GLY A 125 9.68 -10.33 -16.43
C GLY A 125 10.79 -9.50 -15.80
N GLU A 126 10.45 -8.55 -14.93
CA GLU A 126 11.45 -7.78 -14.19
C GLU A 126 12.28 -8.70 -13.27
N THR A 127 13.54 -8.37 -13.09
CA THR A 127 14.49 -9.09 -12.22
C THR A 127 14.68 -8.39 -10.87
N GLU A 128 14.10 -7.22 -10.70
CA GLU A 128 14.15 -6.41 -9.51
C GLU A 128 12.81 -5.71 -9.29
N SER A 129 12.41 -5.59 -8.04
CA SER A 129 11.30 -4.76 -7.57
C SER A 129 11.72 -4.05 -6.29
N GLY A 130 10.78 -3.47 -5.56
CA GLY A 130 11.08 -2.84 -4.29
C GLY A 130 9.87 -2.15 -3.67
N VAL A 131 10.15 -1.39 -2.63
CA VAL A 131 9.19 -0.54 -1.95
C VAL A 131 9.68 0.89 -2.01
N THR A 132 8.76 1.81 -2.26
CA THR A 132 8.99 3.25 -2.16
C THR A 132 8.05 3.85 -1.13
N THR A 133 8.58 4.57 -0.14
CA THR A 133 7.79 5.49 0.67
C THR A 133 7.71 6.83 -0.07
N MET A 134 6.50 7.40 -0.15
CA MET A 134 6.26 8.63 -0.92
C MET A 134 5.24 9.52 -0.23
N LEU A 135 5.33 10.84 -0.43
CA LEU A 135 4.28 11.77 -0.06
C LEU A 135 3.05 11.52 -0.94
N MET A 136 1.87 11.49 -0.33
CA MET A 136 0.65 11.37 -1.12
C MET A 136 0.28 12.72 -1.76
N ALA A 137 -0.17 12.67 -3.00
CA ALA A 137 -0.64 13.81 -3.78
C ALA A 137 -2.03 13.53 -4.37
N LYS A 138 -2.62 14.49 -5.08
CA LYS A 138 -3.92 14.33 -5.75
C LYS A 138 -3.90 13.27 -6.86
N GLY A 139 -2.75 13.09 -7.52
CA GLY A 139 -2.57 12.08 -8.56
C GLY A 139 -2.30 10.70 -7.97
N LEU A 140 -2.63 9.67 -8.73
CA LEU A 140 -2.41 8.28 -8.32
C LEU A 140 -0.91 7.99 -8.30
N ASP A 141 -0.35 7.79 -7.11
CA ASP A 141 1.06 7.45 -6.86
C ASP A 141 2.08 8.38 -7.55
N THR A 142 1.74 9.68 -7.62
CA THR A 142 2.56 10.71 -8.32
C THR A 142 3.32 11.64 -7.39
N GLY A 143 3.17 11.49 -6.09
CA GLY A 143 3.85 12.36 -5.12
C GLY A 143 5.34 12.09 -5.03
N ASP A 144 6.05 12.98 -4.36
CA ASP A 144 7.51 12.92 -4.22
C ASP A 144 7.94 11.67 -3.45
N MET A 145 8.94 10.99 -3.97
CA MET A 145 9.56 9.83 -3.33
C MET A 145 10.41 10.29 -2.13
N LEU A 146 10.32 9.55 -1.04
CA LEU A 146 11.08 9.81 0.19
C LEU A 146 12.27 8.86 0.32
N MET A 147 11.99 7.56 0.36
CA MET A 147 12.98 6.49 0.42
C MET A 147 12.54 5.32 -0.45
N ASN A 148 13.48 4.50 -0.86
CA ASN A 148 13.18 3.22 -1.51
C ASN A 148 14.15 2.13 -1.05
N ARG A 149 13.73 0.89 -1.20
CA ARG A 149 14.56 -0.30 -0.99
C ARG A 149 14.21 -1.35 -2.03
N SER A 150 15.23 -1.83 -2.74
CA SER A 150 15.04 -2.83 -3.79
C SER A 150 15.14 -4.27 -3.28
N VAL A 151 14.58 -5.19 -4.03
CA VAL A 151 14.64 -6.63 -3.84
C VAL A 151 14.78 -7.33 -5.18
N LYS A 152 15.65 -8.34 -5.25
CA LYS A 152 15.80 -9.17 -6.44
C LYS A 152 14.59 -10.10 -6.60
N ILE A 153 14.09 -10.21 -7.81
CA ILE A 153 13.09 -11.21 -8.19
C ILE A 153 13.85 -12.42 -8.77
N THR A 154 13.82 -13.53 -8.05
CA THR A 154 14.44 -14.77 -8.55
C THR A 154 13.58 -15.38 -9.67
N PRO A 155 14.17 -16.22 -10.55
CA PRO A 155 13.43 -16.81 -11.66
C PRO A 155 12.13 -17.55 -11.26
N ASP A 156 12.11 -18.17 -10.08
CA ASP A 156 10.98 -18.97 -9.60
C ASP A 156 10.09 -18.22 -8.60
N MET A 157 10.43 -17.00 -8.22
CA MET A 157 9.68 -16.22 -7.24
C MET A 157 8.26 -15.95 -7.73
N THR A 158 7.30 -16.27 -6.88
CA THR A 158 5.87 -16.04 -7.11
C THR A 158 5.43 -14.63 -6.67
N GLY A 159 4.24 -14.20 -7.13
CA GLY A 159 3.61 -12.97 -6.66
C GLY A 159 3.40 -12.92 -5.16
N GLY A 160 3.03 -14.04 -4.54
CA GLY A 160 2.86 -14.15 -3.09
C GLY A 160 4.18 -14.00 -2.33
N GLU A 161 5.25 -14.67 -2.76
CA GLU A 161 6.56 -14.55 -2.13
C GLU A 161 7.13 -13.13 -2.25
N LEU A 162 6.96 -12.49 -3.41
CA LEU A 162 7.35 -11.10 -3.58
C LEU A 162 6.51 -10.17 -2.69
N HIS A 163 5.20 -10.40 -2.59
CA HIS A 163 4.30 -9.67 -1.71
C HIS A 163 4.79 -9.71 -0.25
N ASP A 164 5.10 -10.87 0.27
CA ASP A 164 5.53 -11.04 1.66
C ASP A 164 6.87 -10.36 1.92
N ASN A 165 7.82 -10.47 0.99
CA ASN A 165 9.10 -9.77 1.06
C ASN A 165 8.90 -8.24 1.06
N LEU A 166 8.07 -7.71 0.16
CA LEU A 166 7.82 -6.27 0.07
C LEU A 166 7.04 -5.74 1.27
N ALA A 167 6.11 -6.53 1.83
CA ALA A 167 5.39 -6.15 3.05
C ALA A 167 6.34 -5.99 4.25
N ALA A 168 7.27 -6.94 4.43
CA ALA A 168 8.27 -6.86 5.48
C ALA A 168 9.20 -5.64 5.30
N ILE A 169 9.74 -5.47 4.09
CA ILE A 169 10.61 -4.32 3.74
C ILE A 169 9.85 -2.99 3.94
N GLY A 170 8.59 -2.93 3.55
CA GLY A 170 7.76 -1.74 3.71
C GLY A 170 7.55 -1.34 5.15
N GLY A 171 7.37 -2.34 6.04
CA GLY A 171 7.30 -2.13 7.49
C GLY A 171 8.57 -1.53 8.07
N GLU A 172 9.73 -2.04 7.70
CA GLU A 172 11.02 -1.50 8.15
C GLU A 172 11.28 -0.10 7.56
N LEU A 173 11.07 0.07 6.26
CA LEU A 173 11.37 1.30 5.54
C LEU A 173 10.54 2.49 6.02
N ILE A 174 9.29 2.27 6.44
CA ILE A 174 8.46 3.37 6.96
C ILE A 174 9.01 3.90 8.28
N ILE A 175 9.57 3.05 9.15
CA ILE A 175 10.19 3.50 10.41
C ILE A 175 11.41 4.37 10.13
N GLU A 176 12.28 3.97 9.18
CA GLU A 176 13.43 4.77 8.76
C GLU A 176 12.98 6.10 8.14
N THR A 177 11.93 6.07 7.32
CA THR A 177 11.37 7.27 6.68
C THR A 177 10.85 8.25 7.73
N LEU A 178 10.07 7.79 8.71
CA LEU A 178 9.53 8.64 9.78
C LEU A 178 10.63 9.24 10.64
N LYS A 179 11.64 8.45 10.99
CA LYS A 179 12.82 8.93 11.70
C LYS A 179 13.52 10.05 10.93
N ALA A 180 13.75 9.88 9.65
CA ALA A 180 14.38 10.91 8.81
C ALA A 180 13.49 12.16 8.66
N CYS A 181 12.15 12.02 8.69
CA CYS A 181 11.24 13.15 8.73
C CYS A 181 11.36 13.94 10.05
N GLU A 182 11.42 13.25 11.18
CA GLU A 182 11.60 13.86 12.51
C GLU A 182 12.93 14.59 12.63
N GLU A 183 14.01 14.00 12.13
CA GLU A 183 15.37 14.57 12.12
C GLU A 183 15.52 15.69 11.08
N GLY A 184 14.54 15.88 10.18
CA GLY A 184 14.61 16.86 9.09
C GLY A 184 15.68 16.53 8.03
N THR A 185 16.10 15.28 7.95
CA THR A 185 17.12 14.80 6.99
C THR A 185 16.53 14.27 5.70
N ILE A 186 15.22 14.02 5.65
CA ILE A 186 14.52 13.54 4.46
C ILE A 186 14.57 14.58 3.33
N LYS A 187 14.82 14.12 2.12
CA LYS A 187 14.83 14.95 0.91
C LYS A 187 13.83 14.37 -0.09
N PRO A 188 12.63 14.94 -0.19
CA PRO A 188 11.65 14.50 -1.19
C PRO A 188 12.22 14.68 -2.61
N VAL A 189 12.05 13.66 -3.44
CA VAL A 189 12.53 13.64 -4.83
C VAL A 189 11.32 13.55 -5.76
N PRO A 190 11.07 14.56 -6.61
CA PRO A 190 10.01 14.50 -7.60
C PRO A 190 10.19 13.31 -8.54
N GLN A 191 9.08 12.70 -8.95
CA GLN A 191 9.10 11.61 -9.90
C GLN A 191 9.26 12.13 -11.34
N ASP A 192 10.06 11.45 -12.15
CA ASP A 192 10.11 11.68 -13.60
C ASP A 192 8.99 10.89 -14.28
N ASP A 193 7.95 11.60 -14.73
CA ASP A 193 6.79 11.00 -15.37
C ASP A 193 7.14 10.24 -16.68
N SER A 194 8.22 10.61 -17.35
CA SER A 194 8.67 9.92 -18.58
C SER A 194 9.14 8.48 -18.33
N LEU A 195 9.52 8.17 -17.08
CA LEU A 195 9.95 6.83 -16.64
C LEU A 195 8.81 6.02 -16.01
N SER A 196 7.62 6.61 -15.92
CA SER A 196 6.49 5.96 -15.26
C SER A 196 5.82 4.91 -16.15
N CYS A 197 5.30 3.86 -15.50
CA CYS A 197 4.34 2.94 -16.11
C CYS A 197 3.23 2.62 -15.12
N TYR A 198 2.09 2.15 -15.65
CA TYR A 198 0.89 1.92 -14.86
C TYR A 198 0.64 0.43 -14.63
N ALA A 199 0.42 0.06 -13.38
CA ALA A 199 0.03 -1.27 -12.95
C ALA A 199 -1.45 -1.27 -12.54
N GLY A 200 -2.33 -1.44 -13.52
CA GLY A 200 -3.77 -1.47 -13.31
C GLY A 200 -4.23 -2.63 -12.44
N MET A 201 -5.46 -2.54 -11.96
CA MET A 201 -6.09 -3.61 -11.19
C MET A 201 -6.18 -4.89 -12.03
N ILE A 202 -5.82 -6.03 -11.43
CA ILE A 202 -5.90 -7.34 -12.10
C ILE A 202 -7.36 -7.71 -12.33
N SER A 203 -7.69 -8.00 -13.59
CA SER A 203 -9.00 -8.53 -13.97
C SER A 203 -8.95 -10.05 -14.20
N LYS A 204 -10.11 -10.70 -14.16
CA LYS A 204 -10.20 -12.15 -14.44
C LYS A 204 -9.73 -12.51 -15.84
N GLU A 205 -9.93 -11.61 -16.81
CA GLU A 205 -9.49 -11.79 -18.20
C GLU A 205 -7.96 -11.82 -18.29
N MET A 206 -7.27 -11.02 -17.50
CA MET A 206 -5.80 -11.00 -17.41
C MET A 206 -5.22 -12.31 -16.86
N CYS A 207 -5.97 -13.04 -16.06
CA CYS A 207 -5.55 -14.35 -15.51
C CYS A 207 -5.70 -15.49 -16.53
N ARG A 208 -6.29 -15.23 -17.71
CA ARG A 208 -6.48 -16.27 -18.73
C ARG A 208 -5.16 -16.57 -19.44
N ILE A 209 -4.75 -17.83 -19.40
CA ILE A 209 -3.52 -18.28 -20.04
C ILE A 209 -3.75 -18.36 -21.56
N ASP A 210 -2.88 -17.71 -22.32
CA ASP A 210 -2.79 -17.79 -23.78
C ASP A 210 -1.58 -18.64 -24.15
N PHE A 211 -1.80 -19.91 -24.49
CA PHE A 211 -0.75 -20.86 -24.85
C PHE A 211 -0.10 -20.58 -26.21
N SER A 212 -0.56 -19.58 -26.97
CA SER A 212 0.11 -19.14 -28.20
C SER A 212 1.31 -18.24 -27.94
N LYS A 213 1.47 -17.72 -26.70
CA LYS A 213 2.59 -16.88 -26.29
C LYS A 213 3.86 -17.70 -26.01
N ASN A 214 4.98 -17.00 -25.90
CA ASN A 214 6.25 -17.62 -25.50
C ASN A 214 6.14 -18.29 -24.14
N ALA A 215 6.88 -19.39 -23.95
CA ALA A 215 6.87 -20.14 -22.69
C ALA A 215 7.22 -19.26 -21.47
N ILE A 216 8.14 -18.31 -21.61
CA ILE A 216 8.52 -17.40 -20.53
C ILE A 216 7.38 -16.43 -20.16
N ASP A 217 6.60 -15.94 -21.14
CA ASP A 217 5.47 -15.05 -20.88
C ASP A 217 4.36 -15.79 -20.13
N VAL A 218 4.08 -17.04 -20.52
CA VAL A 218 3.12 -17.92 -19.83
C VAL A 218 3.59 -18.22 -18.42
N TYR A 219 4.85 -18.56 -18.26
CA TYR A 219 5.45 -18.83 -16.95
C TYR A 219 5.36 -17.61 -16.02
N ASN A 220 5.74 -16.43 -16.50
CA ASN A 220 5.68 -15.19 -15.74
C ASN A 220 4.23 -14.83 -15.33
N LEU A 221 3.26 -15.05 -16.22
CA LEU A 221 1.85 -14.87 -15.89
C LEU A 221 1.43 -15.80 -14.74
N ILE A 222 1.76 -17.09 -14.83
CA ILE A 222 1.39 -18.08 -13.81
C ILE A 222 2.01 -17.73 -12.45
N ARG A 223 3.33 -17.48 -12.40
CA ARG A 223 4.01 -17.19 -11.14
C ARG A 223 3.62 -15.81 -10.59
N GLY A 224 3.38 -14.82 -11.45
CA GLY A 224 2.94 -13.48 -11.03
C GLY A 224 1.54 -13.47 -10.41
N MET A 225 0.67 -14.41 -10.82
CA MET A 225 -0.68 -14.56 -10.28
C MET A 225 -0.78 -15.59 -9.14
N SER A 226 0.30 -16.24 -8.76
CA SER A 226 0.30 -17.27 -7.70
C SER A 226 0.66 -16.68 -6.35
N PRO A 227 -0.02 -17.08 -5.26
CA PRO A 227 -1.34 -17.71 -5.17
C PRO A 227 -2.43 -16.65 -5.28
N SER A 228 -3.38 -16.74 -6.19
CA SER A 228 -4.50 -15.79 -6.36
C SER A 228 -5.81 -16.53 -6.48
#